data_67808a8cfc74fe4d3865bef596f6a51a
#
_entry.id   67808a8cfc74fe4d3865bef596f6a51a
#
_cell.length_a   1.000
_cell.length_b   1.000
_cell.length_c   1.000
_cell.angle_alpha   90.00
_cell.angle_beta   90.00
_cell.angle_gamma   90.00
#
_symmetry.space_group_name_H-M   'P 1'
#
loop_
_entity.id
_entity.type
_entity.pdbx_description
1 polymer ?
#
loop_
_entity_poly.entity_id
_entity_poly.type
_entity_poly.pdbx_seq_one_letter_code
_entity_poly.pdbx_strand_id
1 'polypeptide(L)'
;MSQPNSKPARTNRPTGPSRTRANLQISFSPGAVDLPALVPIMYTFMFRNIASDGFVFSDPQSPGDISRNSKPGCVIAAPSFPADTPGIDEDYVFNWVRDGAITAMEVAKADMPTRPGGTVQTLNDYVQFAALCQSGIQPPLTKGHACFNIAGDPRPWTEQNDGPALQTITILAAYDQLDPGTQKQAVDLVNSNVAYLLGVYQGTTTNLWEEHSGYSFFARSAQLRCFEEIQASAIVGIDKPTGLRPAVKWLRQALADHWDGSKYVSLLADPGDGAQPSPQNPVVSGYDPNIDIVQAAVYGAVAVTDTKLLATAAQLRSQWEEGGIAFYPINKTDKEAFGIGPLFGRYPGDVYDGDTAHPVLGGHPWALSTCNVAELHYRLAAEIKSSGKVPVDDLSAPFFAQSGVDASTTPAAAAAALAATGDAMVQAVIYHSDNLELSEQFDGTTGFERSVHNLTWSYAAYLSAMRARAEAV
;
A
#
# COMPACT_ATOMS: atom_id res chain seq x y z
N MET A 1 -70.35 -29.70 19.41
CA MET A 1 -69.99 -30.67 18.33
C MET A 1 -68.80 -30.05 17.57
N SER A 2 -67.58 -30.49 17.95
CA SER A 2 -66.34 -30.04 17.44
C SER A 2 -65.88 -30.88 16.26
N GLN A 3 -65.52 -30.24 15.16
CA GLN A 3 -64.88 -30.91 14.02
C GLN A 3 -63.33 -30.82 14.14
N PRO A 4 -62.61 -31.88 13.73
CA PRO A 4 -61.15 -31.89 13.85
C PRO A 4 -60.46 -31.27 12.64
N ASN A 5 -59.46 -30.44 12.92
CA ASN A 5 -58.50 -29.85 11.98
C ASN A 5 -57.61 -30.95 11.37
N SER A 6 -57.68 -31.17 10.06
CA SER A 6 -56.74 -31.98 9.31
C SER A 6 -55.56 -31.09 8.87
N LYS A 7 -54.36 -31.40 9.36
CA LYS A 7 -53.09 -30.83 8.86
C LYS A 7 -52.81 -31.35 7.44
N PRO A 8 -52.35 -30.50 6.50
CA PRO A 8 -51.93 -30.98 5.18
C PRO A 8 -50.60 -31.76 5.28
N ALA A 9 -50.52 -32.83 4.50
CA ALA A 9 -49.38 -33.71 4.39
C ALA A 9 -48.15 -32.95 3.88
N ARG A 10 -46.99 -33.12 4.55
CA ARG A 10 -45.69 -32.67 4.07
C ARG A 10 -45.33 -33.44 2.80
N THR A 11 -45.25 -32.75 1.68
CA THR A 11 -44.65 -33.27 0.45
C THR A 11 -43.15 -33.43 0.68
N ASN A 12 -42.64 -34.65 0.53
CA ASN A 12 -41.23 -34.97 0.49
C ASN A 12 -40.55 -34.21 -0.66
N ARG A 13 -39.75 -33.19 -0.35
CA ARG A 13 -38.80 -32.65 -1.32
C ARG A 13 -37.69 -33.69 -1.54
N PRO A 14 -37.30 -33.96 -2.81
CA PRO A 14 -36.15 -34.80 -3.05
C PRO A 14 -34.90 -34.14 -2.44
N THR A 15 -34.22 -34.88 -1.59
CA THR A 15 -32.91 -34.52 -1.06
C THR A 15 -31.94 -34.57 -2.24
N GLY A 16 -31.58 -33.39 -2.78
CA GLY A 16 -30.45 -33.27 -3.70
C GLY A 16 -29.15 -33.76 -3.03
N PRO A 17 -28.14 -34.17 -3.82
CA PRO A 17 -26.91 -34.69 -3.27
C PRO A 17 -26.34 -33.71 -2.25
N SER A 18 -26.10 -34.22 -1.05
CA SER A 18 -25.38 -33.49 0.01
C SER A 18 -24.09 -32.97 -0.58
N ARG A 19 -23.99 -31.64 -0.81
CA ARG A 19 -22.74 -31.00 -1.03
C ARG A 19 -21.99 -31.10 0.29
N THR A 20 -21.11 -32.09 0.38
CA THR A 20 -20.05 -32.10 1.38
C THR A 20 -19.32 -30.79 1.21
N ARG A 21 -19.56 -29.83 2.11
CA ARG A 21 -18.62 -28.71 2.28
C ARG A 21 -17.30 -29.38 2.61
N ALA A 22 -16.36 -29.31 1.68
CA ALA A 22 -14.98 -29.52 2.02
C ALA A 22 -14.70 -28.46 3.11
N ASN A 23 -14.64 -28.88 4.35
CA ASN A 23 -14.03 -28.07 5.39
C ASN A 23 -12.56 -27.97 4.99
N LEU A 24 -12.21 -26.91 4.28
CA LEU A 24 -10.84 -26.45 4.24
C LEU A 24 -10.51 -25.99 5.67
N GLN A 25 -10.21 -26.92 6.56
CA GLN A 25 -9.43 -26.65 7.73
C GLN A 25 -8.00 -26.44 7.22
N ILE A 26 -7.71 -25.19 6.83
CA ILE A 26 -6.33 -24.77 6.66
C ILE A 26 -5.80 -24.67 8.11
N SER A 27 -5.20 -25.73 8.61
CA SER A 27 -4.46 -25.66 9.85
C SER A 27 -3.15 -24.96 9.55
N PHE A 28 -3.08 -23.66 9.83
CA PHE A 28 -1.84 -22.91 9.76
C PHE A 28 -0.93 -23.32 10.93
N SER A 29 0.13 -24.05 10.64
CA SER A 29 1.28 -24.04 11.54
C SER A 29 2.03 -22.73 11.28
N PRO A 30 2.16 -21.84 12.26
CA PRO A 30 2.93 -20.61 12.10
C PRO A 30 4.32 -20.91 11.53
N GLY A 31 4.77 -20.12 10.55
CA GLY A 31 6.06 -20.29 9.89
C GLY A 31 6.15 -21.40 8.82
N ALA A 32 5.08 -22.14 8.56
CA ALA A 32 5.05 -23.24 7.60
C ALA A 32 4.05 -23.05 6.44
N VAL A 33 3.51 -21.86 6.28
CA VAL A 33 2.57 -21.56 5.18
C VAL A 33 3.33 -21.42 3.86
N ASP A 34 2.84 -22.08 2.81
CA ASP A 34 3.31 -21.84 1.44
C ASP A 34 2.80 -20.49 0.93
N LEU A 35 3.57 -19.42 1.19
CA LEU A 35 3.18 -18.05 0.88
C LEU A 35 2.83 -17.86 -0.61
N PRO A 36 3.61 -18.36 -1.60
CA PRO A 36 3.23 -18.29 -3.00
C PRO A 36 1.89 -18.94 -3.34
N ALA A 37 1.50 -20.00 -2.66
CA ALA A 37 0.23 -20.68 -2.91
C ALA A 37 -0.99 -19.82 -2.52
N LEU A 38 -0.81 -18.78 -1.69
CA LEU A 38 -1.87 -17.86 -1.30
C LEU A 38 -2.12 -16.73 -2.33
N VAL A 39 -1.19 -16.48 -3.26
CA VAL A 39 -1.27 -15.39 -4.24
C VAL A 39 -2.62 -15.36 -4.99
N PRO A 40 -3.17 -16.49 -5.52
CA PRO A 40 -4.48 -16.48 -6.18
C PRO A 40 -5.63 -16.05 -5.25
N ILE A 41 -5.56 -16.42 -3.98
CA ILE A 41 -6.57 -16.06 -2.99
C ILE A 41 -6.52 -14.56 -2.70
N MET A 42 -5.31 -13.99 -2.51
CA MET A 42 -5.12 -12.56 -2.27
C MET A 42 -5.56 -11.71 -3.46
N TYR A 43 -5.29 -12.14 -4.70
CA TYR A 43 -5.88 -11.50 -5.88
C TYR A 43 -7.39 -11.55 -5.85
N THR A 44 -8.00 -12.70 -5.51
CA THR A 44 -9.45 -12.84 -5.43
C THR A 44 -10.05 -11.86 -4.42
N PHE A 45 -9.42 -11.69 -3.26
CA PHE A 45 -9.87 -10.76 -2.24
C PHE A 45 -9.68 -9.30 -2.67
N MET A 46 -8.53 -8.96 -3.21
CA MET A 46 -8.28 -7.61 -3.75
C MET A 46 -9.30 -7.24 -4.83
N PHE A 47 -9.62 -8.15 -5.74
CA PHE A 47 -10.59 -7.90 -6.80
C PHE A 47 -12.02 -7.68 -6.28
N ARG A 48 -12.39 -8.17 -5.11
CA ARG A 48 -13.70 -7.87 -4.49
C ARG A 48 -13.88 -6.37 -4.23
N ASN A 49 -12.80 -5.65 -4.02
CA ASN A 49 -12.78 -4.22 -3.71
C ASN A 49 -12.67 -3.32 -4.95
N ILE A 50 -12.69 -3.90 -6.15
CA ILE A 50 -12.67 -3.16 -7.42
C ILE A 50 -14.01 -3.34 -8.10
N ALA A 51 -14.74 -2.26 -8.37
CA ALA A 51 -16.01 -2.30 -9.08
C ALA A 51 -15.82 -2.74 -10.55
N SER A 52 -16.78 -3.51 -11.08
CA SER A 52 -16.83 -3.95 -12.47
C SER A 52 -18.27 -4.01 -12.95
N ASP A 53 -18.47 -4.22 -14.25
CA ASP A 53 -19.80 -4.50 -14.77
C ASP A 53 -20.44 -5.68 -14.01
N GLY A 54 -21.65 -5.47 -13.52
CA GLY A 54 -22.41 -6.46 -12.75
C GLY A 54 -22.00 -6.63 -11.28
N PHE A 55 -20.94 -5.97 -10.83
CA PHE A 55 -20.56 -5.91 -9.42
C PHE A 55 -20.38 -4.45 -8.99
N VAL A 56 -21.35 -3.92 -8.27
CA VAL A 56 -21.44 -2.52 -7.89
C VAL A 56 -21.58 -2.43 -6.37
N PHE A 57 -20.72 -1.65 -5.73
CA PHE A 57 -20.92 -1.21 -4.36
C PHE A 57 -22.00 -0.13 -4.33
N SER A 58 -22.88 -0.20 -3.34
CA SER A 58 -23.89 0.83 -3.10
C SER A 58 -23.69 1.39 -1.71
N ASP A 59 -23.80 2.70 -1.58
CA ASP A 59 -23.81 3.34 -0.26
C ASP A 59 -25.10 2.94 0.48
N PRO A 60 -25.00 2.21 1.62
CA PRO A 60 -26.17 1.76 2.36
C PRO A 60 -26.93 2.92 3.02
N GLN A 61 -26.30 4.10 3.21
CA GLN A 61 -26.93 5.29 3.75
C GLN A 61 -27.79 6.02 2.73
N SER A 62 -27.72 5.64 1.45
CA SER A 62 -28.51 6.20 0.36
C SER A 62 -29.16 5.10 -0.50
N PRO A 63 -29.93 4.19 0.11
CA PRO A 63 -30.54 3.08 -0.63
C PRO A 63 -31.46 3.60 -1.75
N GLY A 64 -31.26 3.10 -2.96
CA GLY A 64 -32.01 3.50 -4.14
C GLY A 64 -31.49 4.72 -4.89
N ASP A 65 -30.47 5.43 -4.38
CA ASP A 65 -29.78 6.49 -5.11
C ASP A 65 -28.70 5.88 -6.02
N ILE A 66 -28.99 5.82 -7.31
CA ILE A 66 -28.07 5.27 -8.31
C ILE A 66 -26.79 6.14 -8.48
N SER A 67 -26.81 7.40 -8.07
CA SER A 67 -25.61 8.24 -8.08
C SER A 67 -24.56 7.81 -7.05
N ARG A 68 -24.98 7.04 -6.04
CA ARG A 68 -24.14 6.44 -4.99
C ARG A 68 -23.69 5.03 -5.31
N ASN A 69 -23.98 4.51 -6.49
CA ASN A 69 -23.44 3.24 -6.96
C ASN A 69 -22.03 3.46 -7.51
N SER A 70 -21.12 2.53 -7.21
CA SER A 70 -19.76 2.58 -7.74
C SER A 70 -19.74 2.50 -9.26
N LYS A 71 -18.85 3.25 -9.88
CA LYS A 71 -18.56 3.11 -11.30
C LYS A 71 -17.50 2.03 -11.51
N PRO A 72 -17.54 1.31 -12.66
CA PRO A 72 -16.50 0.36 -13.01
C PRO A 72 -15.10 0.99 -12.88
N GLY A 73 -14.15 0.25 -12.33
CA GLY A 73 -12.79 0.72 -12.08
C GLY A 73 -12.60 1.48 -10.76
N CYS A 74 -13.68 1.81 -10.03
CA CYS A 74 -13.56 2.32 -8.68
C CYS A 74 -12.88 1.27 -7.77
N VAL A 75 -11.80 1.65 -7.14
CA VAL A 75 -11.10 0.86 -6.12
C VAL A 75 -11.45 1.45 -4.77
N ILE A 76 -12.23 0.74 -3.95
CA ILE A 76 -12.49 1.19 -2.57
C ILE A 76 -11.30 0.82 -1.68
N ALA A 77 -11.00 1.65 -0.70
CA ALA A 77 -9.92 1.37 0.25
C ALA A 77 -10.24 0.13 1.09
N ALA A 78 -11.45 0.06 1.67
CA ALA A 78 -11.97 -1.14 2.33
C ALA A 78 -13.51 -1.17 2.28
N PRO A 79 -14.16 -2.34 2.41
CA PRO A 79 -15.62 -2.45 2.43
C PRO A 79 -16.19 -2.12 3.83
N SER A 80 -15.82 -0.96 4.38
CA SER A 80 -16.22 -0.47 5.69
C SER A 80 -17.02 0.81 5.55
N PHE A 81 -18.22 0.83 6.14
CA PHE A 81 -19.05 2.02 6.27
C PHE A 81 -19.13 2.42 7.73
N PRO A 82 -19.29 3.72 8.04
CA PRO A 82 -19.48 4.17 9.43
C PRO A 82 -20.75 3.54 10.01
N ALA A 83 -20.67 3.10 11.27
CA ALA A 83 -21.84 2.70 12.02
C ALA A 83 -22.71 3.92 12.39
N ASP A 84 -23.83 3.67 13.09
CA ASP A 84 -24.78 4.72 13.51
C ASP A 84 -24.17 5.72 14.50
N THR A 85 -23.01 5.43 15.09
CA THR A 85 -22.32 6.31 16.04
C THR A 85 -21.20 7.08 15.36
N PRO A 86 -21.35 8.37 15.08
CA PRO A 86 -20.30 9.16 14.41
C PRO A 86 -18.98 9.15 15.20
N GLY A 87 -17.87 8.92 14.50
CA GLY A 87 -16.50 9.01 15.03
C GLY A 87 -15.97 7.74 15.68
N ILE A 88 -16.69 6.62 15.58
CA ILE A 88 -16.25 5.32 16.13
C ILE A 88 -15.83 4.35 15.00
N ASP A 89 -16.41 4.48 13.81
CA ASP A 89 -16.12 3.58 12.70
C ASP A 89 -15.52 4.32 11.52
N GLU A 90 -14.56 3.69 10.88
CA GLU A 90 -13.89 4.18 9.69
C GLU A 90 -14.81 4.07 8.48
N ASP A 91 -14.81 5.13 7.68
CA ASP A 91 -15.53 5.21 6.41
C ASP A 91 -14.54 5.09 5.25
N TYR A 92 -14.34 3.87 4.76
CA TYR A 92 -13.34 3.53 3.75
C TYR A 92 -13.93 3.10 2.40
N VAL A 93 -15.26 3.20 2.22
CA VAL A 93 -15.91 2.95 0.92
C VAL A 93 -15.76 4.17 0.01
N PHE A 94 -14.51 4.58 -0.16
CA PHE A 94 -14.05 5.67 -1.01
C PHE A 94 -12.83 5.23 -1.81
N ASN A 95 -12.55 5.93 -2.90
CA ASN A 95 -11.35 5.75 -3.71
C ASN A 95 -10.31 6.81 -3.33
N TRP A 96 -9.18 6.38 -2.78
CA TRP A 96 -7.97 7.18 -2.72
C TRP A 96 -7.14 6.97 -3.97
N VAL A 97 -6.64 8.07 -4.57
CA VAL A 97 -5.87 8.00 -5.83
C VAL A 97 -4.63 7.13 -5.68
N ARG A 98 -3.92 7.25 -4.56
CA ARG A 98 -2.75 6.41 -4.21
C ARG A 98 -3.11 4.93 -4.14
N ASP A 99 -4.13 4.59 -3.36
CA ASP A 99 -4.56 3.20 -3.13
C ASP A 99 -5.04 2.56 -4.43
N GLY A 100 -5.82 3.31 -5.20
CA GLY A 100 -6.26 2.88 -6.53
C GLY A 100 -5.09 2.62 -7.48
N ALA A 101 -4.08 3.50 -7.47
CA ALA A 101 -2.90 3.35 -8.31
C ALA A 101 -2.06 2.12 -7.92
N ILE A 102 -1.78 1.94 -6.63
CA ILE A 102 -1.02 0.78 -6.12
C ILE A 102 -1.75 -0.52 -6.44
N THR A 103 -3.06 -0.56 -6.24
CA THR A 103 -3.91 -1.72 -6.56
C THR A 103 -3.90 -2.03 -8.05
N ALA A 104 -4.11 -1.03 -8.91
CA ALA A 104 -4.12 -1.21 -10.36
C ALA A 104 -2.73 -1.63 -10.91
N MET A 105 -1.65 -1.24 -10.24
CA MET A 105 -0.30 -1.73 -10.55
C MET A 105 -0.23 -3.26 -10.36
N GLU A 106 -0.79 -3.80 -9.28
CA GLU A 106 -0.82 -5.24 -9.06
C GLU A 106 -1.74 -5.96 -10.06
N VAL A 107 -2.83 -5.33 -10.48
CA VAL A 107 -3.65 -5.85 -11.60
C VAL A 107 -2.84 -5.90 -12.90
N ALA A 108 -2.06 -4.86 -13.20
CA ALA A 108 -1.21 -4.81 -14.40
C ALA A 108 -0.09 -5.86 -14.39
N LYS A 109 0.34 -6.30 -13.20
CA LYS A 109 1.36 -7.36 -13.02
C LYS A 109 0.76 -8.76 -12.88
N ALA A 110 -0.56 -8.86 -12.72
CA ALA A 110 -1.23 -10.15 -12.57
C ALA A 110 -1.31 -10.90 -13.90
N ASP A 111 -0.92 -12.17 -13.89
CA ASP A 111 -1.17 -13.10 -15.00
C ASP A 111 -2.37 -14.01 -14.67
N MET A 112 -3.53 -13.38 -14.37
CA MET A 112 -4.70 -14.12 -13.90
C MET A 112 -6.02 -13.56 -14.44
N PRO A 113 -6.77 -14.32 -15.25
CA PRO A 113 -8.14 -13.98 -15.63
C PRO A 113 -9.12 -14.34 -14.50
N THR A 114 -9.16 -13.54 -13.43
CA THR A 114 -9.98 -13.84 -12.24
C THR A 114 -11.40 -13.27 -12.31
N ARG A 115 -11.74 -12.52 -13.37
CA ARG A 115 -13.03 -11.83 -13.56
C ARG A 115 -13.58 -12.02 -14.97
N PRO A 116 -14.91 -11.83 -15.18
CA PRO A 116 -15.44 -11.58 -16.52
C PRO A 116 -14.70 -10.37 -17.14
N GLY A 117 -14.15 -10.54 -18.34
CA GLY A 117 -13.29 -9.53 -18.99
C GLY A 117 -11.81 -9.54 -18.55
N GLY A 118 -11.47 -10.21 -17.44
CA GLY A 118 -10.09 -10.37 -16.98
C GLY A 118 -9.44 -9.07 -16.49
N THR A 119 -8.11 -9.10 -16.41
CA THR A 119 -7.29 -7.96 -15.95
C THR A 119 -7.35 -6.77 -16.92
N VAL A 120 -7.44 -7.03 -18.23
CA VAL A 120 -7.54 -6.00 -19.27
C VAL A 120 -8.77 -5.12 -19.06
N GLN A 121 -9.95 -5.72 -18.86
CA GLN A 121 -11.16 -4.92 -18.60
C GLN A 121 -11.02 -4.11 -17.32
N THR A 122 -10.48 -4.69 -16.26
CA THR A 122 -10.25 -3.99 -14.98
C THR A 122 -9.33 -2.78 -15.16
N LEU A 123 -8.28 -2.88 -15.98
CA LEU A 123 -7.36 -1.79 -16.25
C LEU A 123 -7.99 -0.69 -17.12
N ASN A 124 -8.79 -1.07 -18.13
CA ASN A 124 -9.55 -0.11 -18.91
C ASN A 124 -10.53 0.68 -18.01
N ASP A 125 -11.28 -0.03 -17.16
CA ASP A 125 -12.23 0.57 -16.22
C ASP A 125 -11.50 1.52 -15.24
N TYR A 126 -10.34 1.11 -14.71
CA TYR A 126 -9.54 1.94 -13.82
C TYR A 126 -9.13 3.27 -14.47
N VAL A 127 -8.62 3.24 -15.71
CA VAL A 127 -8.23 4.46 -16.43
C VAL A 127 -9.44 5.36 -16.67
N GLN A 128 -10.59 4.77 -17.03
CA GLN A 128 -11.84 5.51 -17.27
C GLN A 128 -12.36 6.14 -15.97
N PHE A 129 -12.30 5.40 -14.84
CA PHE A 129 -12.69 5.93 -13.53
C PHE A 129 -11.75 7.05 -13.08
N ALA A 130 -10.43 6.89 -13.24
CA ALA A 130 -9.45 7.93 -12.93
C ALA A 130 -9.70 9.24 -13.75
N ALA A 131 -10.03 9.10 -15.01
CA ALA A 131 -10.38 10.24 -15.86
C ALA A 131 -11.73 10.89 -15.44
N LEU A 132 -12.71 10.08 -15.03
CA LEU A 132 -13.98 10.56 -14.48
C LEU A 132 -13.71 11.40 -13.20
N CYS A 133 -12.94 10.89 -12.27
CA CYS A 133 -12.53 11.61 -11.05
C CYS A 133 -11.87 12.96 -11.38
N GLN A 134 -10.89 12.96 -12.28
CA GLN A 134 -10.23 14.22 -12.68
C GLN A 134 -11.15 15.23 -13.38
N SER A 135 -12.14 14.76 -14.11
CA SER A 135 -13.13 15.64 -14.77
C SER A 135 -14.06 16.34 -13.77
N GLY A 136 -14.26 15.75 -12.60
CA GLY A 136 -15.05 16.31 -11.49
C GLY A 136 -14.34 17.39 -10.68
N ILE A 137 -13.00 17.52 -10.82
CA ILE A 137 -12.22 18.50 -10.07
C ILE A 137 -12.50 19.91 -10.56
N GLN A 138 -12.92 20.78 -9.64
CA GLN A 138 -13.16 22.20 -9.91
C GLN A 138 -12.43 23.06 -8.87
N PRO A 139 -11.96 24.27 -9.21
CA PRO A 139 -11.33 25.15 -8.24
C PRO A 139 -12.22 25.36 -6.99
N PRO A 140 -11.66 25.36 -5.76
CA PRO A 140 -10.22 25.44 -5.44
C PRO A 140 -9.46 24.11 -5.46
N LEU A 141 -10.12 22.97 -5.71
CA LEU A 141 -9.46 21.66 -5.74
C LEU A 141 -8.47 21.57 -6.91
N THR A 142 -7.40 20.80 -6.71
CA THR A 142 -6.37 20.56 -7.72
C THR A 142 -6.30 19.07 -8.09
N LYS A 143 -5.44 18.69 -9.03
CA LYS A 143 -5.22 17.28 -9.37
C LYS A 143 -4.50 16.47 -8.30
N GLY A 144 -4.00 17.14 -7.26
CA GLY A 144 -3.52 16.50 -6.04
C GLY A 144 -4.64 16.06 -5.10
N HIS A 145 -5.91 16.32 -5.43
CA HIS A 145 -7.03 15.90 -4.60
C HIS A 145 -7.03 14.38 -4.40
N ALA A 146 -6.99 13.96 -3.12
CA ALA A 146 -6.62 12.60 -2.78
C ALA A 146 -7.77 11.61 -2.81
N CYS A 147 -9.03 12.03 -2.56
CA CYS A 147 -10.13 11.11 -2.25
C CYS A 147 -11.42 11.44 -3.01
N PHE A 148 -12.05 10.39 -3.56
CA PHE A 148 -13.28 10.47 -4.33
C PHE A 148 -14.31 9.46 -3.82
N ASN A 149 -15.59 9.78 -3.94
CA ASN A 149 -16.65 8.82 -3.67
C ASN A 149 -16.68 7.71 -4.76
N ILE A 150 -17.47 6.68 -4.52
CA ILE A 150 -17.56 5.53 -5.43
C ILE A 150 -18.19 5.86 -6.81
N ALA A 151 -18.82 7.02 -6.95
CA ALA A 151 -19.37 7.54 -8.22
C ALA A 151 -18.35 8.42 -8.98
N GLY A 152 -17.22 8.77 -8.37
CA GLY A 152 -16.15 9.59 -8.95
C GLY A 152 -16.20 11.06 -8.60
N ASP A 153 -17.09 11.50 -7.68
CA ASP A 153 -17.13 12.89 -7.24
C ASP A 153 -16.10 13.13 -6.11
N PRO A 154 -15.47 14.31 -6.05
CA PRO A 154 -14.53 14.65 -4.98
C PRO A 154 -15.20 14.61 -3.60
N ARG A 155 -14.60 13.89 -2.65
CA ARG A 155 -14.92 13.98 -1.23
C ARG A 155 -14.23 15.21 -0.64
N PRO A 156 -14.79 15.94 0.34
CA PRO A 156 -14.05 16.95 1.08
C PRO A 156 -12.85 16.29 1.80
N TRP A 157 -11.64 16.47 1.25
CA TRP A 157 -10.43 15.80 1.71
C TRP A 157 -9.18 16.64 1.42
N THR A 158 -7.99 16.08 1.73
CA THR A 158 -6.70 16.76 1.57
C THR A 158 -6.16 16.69 0.15
N GLU A 159 -5.15 17.53 -0.14
CA GLU A 159 -4.36 17.49 -1.38
C GLU A 159 -3.07 16.69 -1.11
N GLN A 160 -2.82 15.65 -1.92
CA GLN A 160 -1.66 14.77 -1.82
C GLN A 160 -0.99 14.59 -3.19
N ASN A 161 0.25 15.06 -3.31
CA ASN A 161 0.96 15.09 -4.59
C ASN A 161 1.68 13.78 -4.95
N ASP A 162 1.54 12.73 -4.13
CA ASP A 162 1.97 11.37 -4.44
C ASP A 162 0.96 10.66 -5.36
N GLY A 163 -0.34 10.91 -5.19
CA GLY A 163 -1.41 10.26 -5.95
C GLY A 163 -1.24 10.38 -7.46
N PRO A 164 -1.18 11.58 -8.06
CA PRO A 164 -0.98 11.76 -9.50
C PRO A 164 0.31 11.13 -10.03
N ALA A 165 1.38 11.08 -9.21
CA ALA A 165 2.64 10.45 -9.58
C ALA A 165 2.49 8.92 -9.66
N LEU A 166 1.93 8.29 -8.65
CA LEU A 166 1.69 6.83 -8.61
C LEU A 166 0.69 6.41 -9.70
N GLN A 167 -0.37 7.20 -9.91
CA GLN A 167 -1.33 6.96 -10.99
C GLN A 167 -0.65 6.97 -12.36
N THR A 168 0.25 7.93 -12.61
CA THR A 168 1.03 8.00 -13.86
C THR A 168 1.90 6.76 -14.05
N ILE A 169 2.68 6.37 -13.03
CA ILE A 169 3.53 5.17 -13.04
C ILE A 169 2.70 3.92 -13.38
N THR A 170 1.55 3.78 -12.75
CA THR A 170 0.65 2.64 -12.97
C THR A 170 0.08 2.61 -14.38
N ILE A 171 -0.35 3.75 -14.91
CA ILE A 171 -0.87 3.85 -16.28
C ILE A 171 0.21 3.51 -17.32
N LEU A 172 1.44 4.00 -17.12
CA LEU A 172 2.56 3.64 -17.99
C LEU A 172 2.82 2.11 -18.00
N ALA A 173 2.79 1.49 -16.82
CA ALA A 173 2.99 0.05 -16.68
C ALA A 173 1.84 -0.80 -17.30
N ALA A 174 0.62 -0.26 -17.31
CA ALA A 174 -0.55 -0.94 -17.85
C ALA A 174 -0.77 -0.69 -19.35
N TYR A 175 -0.11 0.30 -19.95
CA TYR A 175 -0.46 0.89 -21.24
C TYR A 175 -0.66 -0.10 -22.37
N ASP A 176 0.27 -1.05 -22.53
CA ASP A 176 0.23 -2.05 -23.61
C ASP A 176 -0.92 -3.06 -23.47
N GLN A 177 -1.55 -3.11 -22.30
CA GLN A 177 -2.70 -3.96 -22.00
C GLN A 177 -4.05 -3.25 -22.24
N LEU A 178 -4.04 -1.93 -22.46
CA LEU A 178 -5.26 -1.14 -22.62
C LEU A 178 -5.80 -1.22 -24.06
N ASP A 179 -7.12 -1.13 -24.19
CA ASP A 179 -7.77 -0.98 -25.49
C ASP A 179 -7.38 0.36 -26.18
N PRO A 180 -7.37 0.44 -27.51
CA PRO A 180 -6.93 1.64 -28.23
C PRO A 180 -7.67 2.93 -27.82
N GLY A 181 -8.96 2.84 -27.48
CA GLY A 181 -9.75 3.98 -26.99
C GLY A 181 -9.29 4.46 -25.62
N THR A 182 -9.02 3.51 -24.72
CA THR A 182 -8.53 3.78 -23.37
C THR A 182 -7.06 4.22 -23.39
N GLN A 183 -6.23 3.71 -24.30
CA GLN A 183 -4.84 4.19 -24.49
C GLN A 183 -4.79 5.69 -24.76
N LYS A 184 -5.69 6.22 -25.59
CA LYS A 184 -5.76 7.67 -25.84
C LYS A 184 -6.09 8.43 -24.56
N GLN A 185 -7.08 7.97 -23.79
CA GLN A 185 -7.47 8.60 -22.54
C GLN A 185 -6.34 8.50 -21.49
N ALA A 186 -5.61 7.38 -21.46
CA ALA A 186 -4.43 7.19 -20.63
C ALA A 186 -3.33 8.22 -20.93
N VAL A 187 -3.04 8.49 -22.20
CA VAL A 187 -2.08 9.53 -22.63
C VAL A 187 -2.52 10.91 -22.14
N ASP A 188 -3.78 11.26 -22.33
CA ASP A 188 -4.32 12.56 -21.89
C ASP A 188 -4.21 12.71 -20.37
N LEU A 189 -4.52 11.65 -19.61
CA LEU A 189 -4.44 11.63 -18.14
C LEU A 189 -2.99 11.76 -17.65
N VAL A 190 -2.06 11.02 -18.26
CA VAL A 190 -0.62 11.08 -17.93
C VAL A 190 -0.06 12.49 -18.19
N ASN A 191 -0.31 13.06 -19.37
CA ASN A 191 0.16 14.40 -19.69
C ASN A 191 -0.39 15.46 -18.75
N SER A 192 -1.66 15.31 -18.37
CA SER A 192 -2.34 16.15 -17.39
C SER A 192 -1.69 16.07 -15.99
N ASN A 193 -1.41 14.87 -15.52
CA ASN A 193 -0.73 14.64 -14.23
C ASN A 193 0.69 15.23 -14.22
N VAL A 194 1.46 14.96 -15.27
CA VAL A 194 2.84 15.47 -15.40
C VAL A 194 2.88 16.99 -15.43
N ALA A 195 1.98 17.62 -16.18
CA ALA A 195 1.88 19.09 -16.22
C ALA A 195 1.56 19.68 -14.83
N TYR A 196 0.63 19.06 -14.09
CA TYR A 196 0.30 19.44 -12.73
C TYR A 196 1.51 19.28 -11.78
N LEU A 197 2.13 18.08 -11.77
CA LEU A 197 3.25 17.77 -10.89
C LEU A 197 4.45 18.70 -11.13
N LEU A 198 4.73 19.08 -12.37
CA LEU A 198 5.77 20.08 -12.69
C LEU A 198 5.50 21.46 -12.10
N GLY A 199 4.24 21.78 -11.81
CA GLY A 199 3.86 23.02 -11.13
C GLY A 199 4.00 22.97 -9.62
N VAL A 200 4.05 21.77 -8.98
CA VAL A 200 3.94 21.63 -7.53
C VAL A 200 5.07 20.84 -6.85
N TYR A 201 5.96 20.18 -7.60
CA TYR A 201 6.98 19.25 -7.06
C TYR A 201 7.95 19.88 -6.03
N GLN A 202 8.08 21.20 -6.02
CA GLN A 202 8.93 21.93 -5.07
C GLN A 202 8.19 22.35 -3.79
N GLY A 203 6.86 22.26 -3.80
CA GLY A 203 6.01 22.68 -2.70
C GLY A 203 5.84 21.62 -1.62
N THR A 204 5.12 22.03 -0.58
CA THR A 204 4.63 21.13 0.47
C THR A 204 3.41 20.35 -0.02
N THR A 205 3.11 19.25 0.67
CA THR A 205 1.91 18.44 0.44
C THR A 205 1.47 17.81 1.76
N THR A 206 0.21 17.43 1.88
CA THR A 206 -0.18 16.53 2.96
C THR A 206 0.55 15.20 2.75
N ASN A 207 1.05 14.64 3.85
CA ASN A 207 1.83 13.41 3.83
C ASN A 207 0.97 12.18 3.52
N LEU A 208 1.64 11.04 3.32
CA LEU A 208 1.04 9.73 3.06
C LEU A 208 -0.05 9.34 4.07
N TRP A 209 0.16 9.68 5.34
CA TRP A 209 -0.75 9.32 6.44
C TRP A 209 -1.90 10.32 6.67
N GLU A 210 -1.97 11.38 5.87
CA GLU A 210 -3.04 12.39 5.91
C GLU A 210 -3.10 13.23 7.20
N GLU A 211 -2.00 13.23 7.95
CA GLU A 211 -1.92 13.84 9.29
C GLU A 211 -1.26 15.22 9.27
N HIS A 212 -0.24 15.41 8.42
CA HIS A 212 0.60 16.60 8.46
C HIS A 212 0.96 17.09 7.06
N SER A 213 1.17 18.38 6.92
CA SER A 213 1.65 19.01 5.69
C SER A 213 3.11 19.44 5.84
N GLY A 214 3.89 19.20 4.79
CA GLY A 214 5.31 19.54 4.74
C GLY A 214 5.96 19.04 3.46
N TYR A 215 7.29 19.06 3.41
CA TYR A 215 8.04 18.47 2.31
C TYR A 215 8.18 16.96 2.54
N SER A 216 7.33 16.19 1.88
CA SER A 216 7.24 14.73 2.08
C SER A 216 8.31 13.99 1.29
N PHE A 217 9.09 13.15 1.97
CA PHE A 217 10.07 12.25 1.34
C PHE A 217 9.38 11.27 0.38
N PHE A 218 8.29 10.66 0.82
CA PHE A 218 7.51 9.71 0.02
C PHE A 218 6.98 10.34 -1.27
N ALA A 219 6.30 11.49 -1.16
CA ALA A 219 5.75 12.18 -2.32
C ALA A 219 6.85 12.60 -3.31
N ARG A 220 7.99 13.15 -2.83
CA ARG A 220 9.16 13.49 -3.65
C ARG A 220 9.74 12.27 -4.35
N SER A 221 9.81 11.14 -3.67
CA SER A 221 10.30 9.87 -4.25
C SER A 221 9.37 9.35 -5.34
N ALA A 222 8.06 9.37 -5.12
CA ALA A 222 7.06 8.99 -6.12
C ALA A 222 7.11 9.91 -7.35
N GLN A 223 7.23 11.22 -7.14
CA GLN A 223 7.36 12.22 -8.23
C GLN A 223 8.66 12.03 -9.02
N LEU A 224 9.76 11.73 -8.34
CA LEU A 224 11.04 11.45 -9.01
C LEU A 224 10.92 10.24 -9.94
N ARG A 225 10.39 9.13 -9.44
CA ARG A 225 10.15 7.93 -10.25
C ARG A 225 9.23 8.20 -11.42
N CYS A 226 8.12 8.91 -11.19
CA CYS A 226 7.20 9.31 -12.24
C CYS A 226 7.93 10.07 -13.37
N PHE A 227 8.71 11.08 -13.01
CA PHE A 227 9.44 11.88 -14.01
C PHE A 227 10.53 11.10 -14.73
N GLU A 228 11.21 10.19 -14.06
CA GLU A 228 12.20 9.29 -14.69
C GLU A 228 11.54 8.33 -15.68
N GLU A 229 10.40 7.72 -15.31
CA GLU A 229 9.63 6.84 -16.21
C GLU A 229 9.07 7.60 -17.42
N ILE A 230 8.60 8.84 -17.24
CA ILE A 230 8.17 9.71 -18.37
C ILE A 230 9.37 10.01 -19.30
N GLN A 231 10.56 10.31 -18.75
CA GLN A 231 11.75 10.53 -19.59
C GLN A 231 12.10 9.29 -20.41
N ALA A 232 11.98 8.11 -19.84
CA ALA A 232 12.29 6.84 -20.46
C ALA A 232 11.18 6.32 -21.40
N SER A 233 9.93 6.76 -21.23
CA SER A 233 8.78 6.27 -21.99
C SER A 233 8.95 6.42 -23.49
N ALA A 234 8.61 5.36 -24.25
CA ALA A 234 8.51 5.35 -25.72
C ALA A 234 7.08 5.44 -26.23
N ILE A 235 6.09 5.61 -25.32
CA ILE A 235 4.66 5.69 -25.69
C ILE A 235 4.40 6.95 -26.49
N VAL A 236 3.79 6.77 -27.67
CA VAL A 236 3.46 7.87 -28.58
C VAL A 236 2.39 8.78 -27.94
N GLY A 237 2.63 10.08 -27.98
CA GLY A 237 1.71 11.08 -27.40
C GLY A 237 2.02 11.47 -25.96
N ILE A 238 2.93 10.77 -25.27
CA ILE A 238 3.42 11.21 -23.96
C ILE A 238 4.35 12.41 -24.12
N ASP A 239 3.97 13.52 -23.50
CA ASP A 239 4.74 14.77 -23.52
C ASP A 239 6.01 14.65 -22.66
N LYS A 240 7.11 15.23 -23.17
CA LYS A 240 8.37 15.36 -22.43
C LYS A 240 8.73 16.84 -22.26
N PRO A 241 8.06 17.56 -21.35
CA PRO A 241 8.29 18.98 -21.15
C PRO A 241 9.76 19.31 -20.81
N THR A 242 10.23 20.49 -21.21
CA THR A 242 11.61 20.94 -20.97
C THR A 242 11.94 21.06 -19.47
N GLY A 243 10.94 21.28 -18.62
CA GLY A 243 11.06 21.30 -17.15
C GLY A 243 11.36 19.96 -16.49
N LEU A 244 11.19 18.83 -17.19
CA LEU A 244 11.28 17.51 -16.62
C LEU A 244 12.70 17.16 -16.11
N ARG A 245 13.74 17.42 -16.92
CA ARG A 245 15.15 17.16 -16.51
C ARG A 245 15.60 18.00 -15.30
N PRO A 246 15.34 19.32 -15.26
CA PRO A 246 15.57 20.12 -14.07
C PRO A 246 14.84 19.59 -12.83
N ALA A 247 13.58 19.17 -12.97
CA ALA A 247 12.79 18.63 -11.86
C ALA A 247 13.39 17.33 -11.30
N VAL A 248 13.79 16.39 -12.16
CA VAL A 248 14.50 15.16 -11.75
C VAL A 248 15.78 15.49 -10.96
N LYS A 249 16.60 16.42 -11.47
CA LYS A 249 17.83 16.82 -10.77
C LYS A 249 17.53 17.44 -9.40
N TRP A 250 16.52 18.30 -9.34
CA TRP A 250 16.12 18.98 -8.10
C TRP A 250 15.57 17.95 -7.08
N LEU A 251 14.68 17.05 -7.49
CA LEU A 251 14.10 16.03 -6.60
C LEU A 251 15.15 15.09 -6.01
N ARG A 252 16.18 14.71 -6.80
CA ARG A 252 17.28 13.89 -6.28
C ARG A 252 18.04 14.62 -5.17
N GLN A 253 18.29 15.92 -5.33
CA GLN A 253 18.93 16.72 -4.27
C GLN A 253 18.01 16.89 -3.08
N ALA A 254 16.75 17.21 -3.32
CA ALA A 254 15.75 17.40 -2.26
C ALA A 254 15.53 16.13 -1.41
N LEU A 255 15.62 14.93 -1.99
CA LEU A 255 15.59 13.67 -1.23
C LEU A 255 16.86 13.51 -0.38
N ALA A 256 18.03 13.88 -0.91
CA ALA A 256 19.29 13.82 -0.14
C ALA A 256 19.29 14.76 1.08
N ASP A 257 18.57 15.88 0.99
CA ASP A 257 18.44 16.89 2.05
C ASP A 257 17.59 16.41 3.25
N HIS A 258 16.86 15.30 3.12
CA HIS A 258 16.14 14.66 4.23
C HIS A 258 17.06 13.88 5.20
N TRP A 259 18.33 13.70 4.89
CA TRP A 259 19.26 12.95 5.73
C TRP A 259 19.72 13.77 6.94
N ASP A 260 19.42 13.33 8.17
CA ASP A 260 19.79 14.03 9.41
C ASP A 260 21.20 13.69 9.95
N GLY A 261 21.89 12.76 9.31
CA GLY A 261 23.17 12.20 9.75
C GLY A 261 23.06 10.77 10.28
N SER A 262 21.85 10.31 10.60
CA SER A 262 21.58 8.98 11.17
C SER A 262 20.43 8.24 10.47
N LYS A 263 19.43 8.93 9.96
CA LYS A 263 18.26 8.42 9.27
C LYS A 263 17.70 9.44 8.28
N TYR A 264 16.88 9.01 7.35
CA TYR A 264 16.01 9.90 6.60
C TYR A 264 14.85 10.39 7.47
N VAL A 265 14.55 11.67 7.38
CA VAL A 265 13.40 12.33 8.00
C VAL A 265 12.26 12.33 7.00
N SER A 266 11.11 11.82 7.40
CA SER A 266 9.94 11.64 6.54
C SER A 266 9.37 12.97 6.03
N LEU A 267 9.23 13.93 6.93
CA LEU A 267 8.51 15.17 6.64
C LEU A 267 9.27 16.39 7.19
N LEU A 268 9.78 17.23 6.29
CA LEU A 268 10.46 18.46 6.69
C LEU A 268 9.45 19.61 6.81
N ALA A 269 9.58 20.41 7.87
CA ALA A 269 8.76 21.60 8.04
C ALA A 269 9.07 22.65 6.96
N ASP A 270 8.05 23.40 6.56
CA ASP A 270 8.24 24.62 5.78
C ASP A 270 8.77 25.71 6.71
N PRO A 271 10.02 26.17 6.53
CA PRO A 271 10.58 27.21 7.40
C PRO A 271 10.00 28.60 7.14
N GLY A 272 9.23 28.77 6.05
CA GLY A 272 8.77 30.09 5.61
C GLY A 272 9.91 30.97 5.06
N ASP A 273 9.57 32.18 4.63
CA ASP A 273 10.49 33.27 4.23
C ASP A 273 11.62 32.87 3.25
N GLY A 274 11.44 31.79 2.46
CA GLY A 274 12.41 31.30 1.48
C GLY A 274 13.67 30.63 2.06
N ALA A 275 13.66 30.33 3.37
CA ALA A 275 14.71 29.51 3.97
C ALA A 275 14.66 28.07 3.45
N GLN A 276 15.76 27.34 3.55
CA GLN A 276 15.79 25.93 3.16
C GLN A 276 15.22 25.03 4.27
N PRO A 277 14.39 24.04 3.94
CA PRO A 277 13.96 23.04 4.92
C PRO A 277 15.15 22.26 5.47
N SER A 278 15.06 21.85 6.73
CA SER A 278 16.16 21.18 7.43
C SER A 278 15.67 19.92 8.15
N PRO A 279 16.41 18.80 8.07
CA PRO A 279 16.08 17.57 8.79
C PRO A 279 16.23 17.70 10.31
N GLN A 280 16.88 18.75 10.81
CA GLN A 280 16.94 19.09 12.24
C GLN A 280 15.66 19.80 12.72
N ASN A 281 14.76 20.15 11.81
CA ASN A 281 13.47 20.77 12.11
C ASN A 281 12.32 19.97 11.49
N PRO A 282 12.02 18.75 12.01
CA PRO A 282 10.91 17.93 11.53
C PRO A 282 9.57 18.60 11.88
N VAL A 283 8.52 18.26 11.12
CA VAL A 283 7.16 18.79 11.38
C VAL A 283 6.66 18.38 12.76
N VAL A 284 6.92 17.13 13.17
CA VAL A 284 6.44 16.58 14.45
C VAL A 284 7.55 15.78 15.13
N SER A 285 7.70 15.98 16.44
CA SER A 285 8.60 15.18 17.28
C SER A 285 8.06 13.75 17.43
N GLY A 286 8.94 12.73 17.31
CA GLY A 286 8.55 11.32 17.40
C GLY A 286 7.97 10.73 16.11
N TYR A 287 7.96 11.51 15.03
CA TYR A 287 7.44 11.09 13.72
C TYR A 287 8.44 10.20 12.95
N ASP A 288 9.70 10.19 13.35
CA ASP A 288 10.78 9.42 12.74
C ASP A 288 11.49 8.49 13.74
N PRO A 289 12.01 7.33 13.26
CA PRO A 289 11.95 6.83 11.87
C PRO A 289 10.55 6.44 11.45
N ASN A 290 10.20 6.69 10.17
CA ASN A 290 8.87 6.45 9.61
C ASN A 290 8.93 5.40 8.49
N ILE A 291 7.92 4.54 8.42
CA ILE A 291 7.82 3.47 7.43
C ILE A 291 7.70 3.99 5.99
N ASP A 292 7.23 5.21 5.79
CA ASP A 292 7.10 5.82 4.47
C ASP A 292 8.44 5.97 3.74
N ILE A 293 9.56 5.97 4.47
CA ILE A 293 10.90 5.90 3.91
C ILE A 293 11.15 4.55 3.21
N VAL A 294 10.68 3.44 3.79
CA VAL A 294 10.71 2.12 3.15
C VAL A 294 9.76 2.08 1.95
N GLN A 295 8.55 2.65 2.10
CA GLN A 295 7.57 2.73 1.02
C GLN A 295 8.08 3.58 -0.16
N ALA A 296 8.93 4.57 0.09
CA ALA A 296 9.59 5.35 -0.96
C ALA A 296 10.59 4.52 -1.79
N ALA A 297 11.09 3.39 -1.26
CA ALA A 297 11.86 2.42 -2.05
C ALA A 297 10.97 1.40 -2.77
N VAL A 298 9.83 1.06 -2.19
CA VAL A 298 8.87 0.12 -2.80
C VAL A 298 8.13 0.77 -3.98
N TYR A 299 7.59 1.96 -3.78
CA TYR A 299 6.72 2.64 -4.74
C TYR A 299 7.38 3.80 -5.48
N GLY A 300 8.46 4.36 -4.94
CA GLY A 300 9.18 5.52 -5.48
C GLY A 300 10.52 5.17 -6.13
N ALA A 301 11.46 6.13 -6.07
CA ALA A 301 12.75 6.10 -6.76
C ALA A 301 13.95 5.78 -5.85
N VAL A 302 13.75 5.51 -4.55
CA VAL A 302 14.86 5.22 -3.63
C VAL A 302 15.40 3.82 -3.92
N ALA A 303 16.72 3.71 -4.13
CA ALA A 303 17.35 2.42 -4.40
C ALA A 303 17.34 1.53 -3.14
N VAL A 304 17.01 0.25 -3.29
CA VAL A 304 17.01 -0.72 -2.17
C VAL A 304 18.42 -0.95 -1.59
N THR A 305 19.45 -0.57 -2.31
CA THR A 305 20.87 -0.61 -1.87
C THR A 305 21.35 0.68 -1.23
N ASP A 306 20.50 1.71 -1.11
CA ASP A 306 20.86 2.95 -0.43
C ASP A 306 21.11 2.67 1.06
N THR A 307 22.36 2.82 1.50
CA THR A 307 22.76 2.48 2.87
C THR A 307 22.12 3.37 3.92
N LYS A 308 21.70 4.58 3.55
CA LYS A 308 20.93 5.49 4.42
C LYS A 308 19.48 5.00 4.60
N LEU A 309 18.86 4.48 3.53
CA LEU A 309 17.57 3.78 3.62
C LEU A 309 17.68 2.58 4.57
N LEU A 310 18.72 1.76 4.40
CA LEU A 310 18.93 0.56 5.23
C LEU A 310 19.16 0.94 6.69
N ALA A 311 19.93 2.00 6.97
CA ALA A 311 20.10 2.55 8.32
C ALA A 311 18.79 3.00 8.95
N THR A 312 17.93 3.67 8.16
CA THR A 312 16.61 4.12 8.61
C THR A 312 15.69 2.93 8.89
N ALA A 313 15.68 1.93 8.01
CA ALA A 313 14.89 0.71 8.19
C ALA A 313 15.32 -0.09 9.42
N ALA A 314 16.63 -0.16 9.71
CA ALA A 314 17.15 -0.79 10.92
C ALA A 314 16.69 -0.08 12.20
N GLN A 315 16.74 1.24 12.22
CA GLN A 315 16.26 2.03 13.34
C GLN A 315 14.74 1.86 13.53
N LEU A 316 13.98 1.86 12.42
CA LEU A 316 12.54 1.63 12.44
C LEU A 316 12.22 0.28 13.08
N ARG A 317 12.84 -0.81 12.62
CA ARG A 317 12.63 -2.16 13.19
C ARG A 317 12.89 -2.20 14.70
N SER A 318 13.96 -1.55 15.15
CA SER A 318 14.32 -1.52 16.57
C SER A 318 13.28 -0.83 17.46
N GLN A 319 12.38 0.01 16.89
CA GLN A 319 11.31 0.65 17.68
C GLN A 319 10.24 -0.36 18.14
N TRP A 320 9.99 -1.40 17.33
CA TRP A 320 8.92 -2.38 17.53
C TRP A 320 9.36 -3.66 18.21
N GLU A 321 10.67 -3.88 18.36
CA GLU A 321 11.25 -5.02 19.07
C GLU A 321 11.51 -4.69 20.55
N GLU A 322 11.82 -5.70 21.36
CA GLU A 322 12.06 -5.57 22.81
C GLU A 322 13.18 -4.54 23.09
N GLY A 323 12.87 -3.57 23.92
CA GLY A 323 13.76 -2.43 24.23
C GLY A 323 13.52 -1.19 23.39
N GLY A 324 12.70 -1.25 22.36
CA GLY A 324 12.26 -0.10 21.57
C GLY A 324 11.21 0.71 22.31
N ILE A 325 11.06 2.00 21.92
CA ILE A 325 10.14 2.94 22.61
C ILE A 325 8.66 2.69 22.30
N ALA A 326 8.38 1.99 21.19
CA ALA A 326 7.03 1.63 20.74
C ALA A 326 6.90 0.09 20.60
N PHE A 327 7.50 -0.65 21.52
CA PHE A 327 7.55 -2.09 21.51
C PHE A 327 6.17 -2.75 21.40
N TYR A 328 6.03 -3.68 20.45
CA TYR A 328 4.86 -4.52 20.32
C TYR A 328 5.09 -5.88 21.01
N PRO A 329 4.38 -6.19 22.11
CA PRO A 329 4.52 -7.49 22.81
C PRO A 329 4.34 -8.70 21.91
N ILE A 330 3.46 -8.59 20.89
CA ILE A 330 3.22 -9.67 19.93
C ILE A 330 4.49 -10.05 19.16
N ASN A 331 5.36 -9.10 18.81
CA ASN A 331 6.61 -9.40 18.11
C ASN A 331 7.54 -10.31 18.90
N LYS A 332 7.57 -10.15 20.23
CA LYS A 332 8.33 -11.06 21.10
C LYS A 332 7.69 -12.45 21.16
N THR A 333 6.37 -12.50 21.34
CA THR A 333 5.61 -13.75 21.39
C THR A 333 5.79 -14.56 20.11
N ASP A 334 5.61 -13.93 18.96
CA ASP A 334 5.74 -14.56 17.64
C ASP A 334 7.14 -15.10 17.38
N LYS A 335 8.15 -14.31 17.72
CA LYS A 335 9.54 -14.71 17.56
C LYS A 335 9.90 -15.90 18.44
N GLU A 336 9.53 -15.88 19.73
CA GLU A 336 9.87 -16.92 20.71
C GLU A 336 9.07 -18.20 20.47
N ALA A 337 7.78 -18.10 20.16
CA ALA A 337 6.91 -19.26 20.00
C ALA A 337 6.98 -19.90 18.60
N PHE A 338 7.16 -19.10 17.56
CA PHE A 338 6.95 -19.55 16.18
C PHE A 338 8.09 -19.19 15.23
N GLY A 339 9.01 -18.29 15.61
CA GLY A 339 10.09 -17.83 14.72
C GLY A 339 9.59 -16.95 13.56
N ILE A 340 8.44 -16.27 13.71
CA ILE A 340 7.86 -15.36 12.71
C ILE A 340 7.96 -13.91 13.16
N GLY A 341 7.66 -12.97 12.27
CA GLY A 341 7.73 -11.52 12.52
C GLY A 341 9.11 -10.91 12.21
N PRO A 342 9.37 -9.66 12.66
CA PRO A 342 8.43 -8.78 13.37
C PRO A 342 7.38 -8.15 12.48
N LEU A 343 6.27 -7.71 13.07
CA LEU A 343 5.26 -6.83 12.50
C LEU A 343 5.68 -5.36 12.67
N PHE A 344 5.26 -4.49 11.75
CA PHE A 344 5.67 -3.08 11.68
C PHE A 344 4.51 -2.11 11.73
N GLY A 345 4.61 -1.08 12.57
CA GLY A 345 3.74 0.10 12.58
C GLY A 345 4.19 1.20 11.64
N ARG A 346 3.57 2.39 11.75
CA ARG A 346 3.89 3.55 10.92
C ARG A 346 5.13 4.31 11.42
N TYR A 347 5.11 4.77 12.66
CA TYR A 347 6.20 5.50 13.31
C TYR A 347 6.05 5.44 14.85
N PRO A 348 7.13 5.68 15.64
CA PRO A 348 7.09 5.43 17.10
C PRO A 348 6.12 6.30 17.90
N GLY A 349 5.86 7.53 17.44
CA GLY A 349 4.92 8.45 18.08
C GLY A 349 3.48 8.32 17.58
N ASP A 350 3.18 7.29 16.77
CA ASP A 350 1.85 7.01 16.26
C ASP A 350 0.84 6.79 17.41
N VAL A 351 -0.37 7.29 17.23
CA VAL A 351 -1.46 7.09 18.19
C VAL A 351 -2.75 6.58 17.54
N TYR A 352 -2.70 6.33 16.23
CA TYR A 352 -3.86 5.86 15.46
C TYR A 352 -4.15 4.40 15.78
N ASP A 353 -5.38 4.14 16.17
CA ASP A 353 -5.90 2.83 16.59
C ASP A 353 -7.02 2.31 15.66
N GLY A 354 -7.12 2.87 14.43
CA GLY A 354 -8.31 2.67 13.60
C GLY A 354 -9.50 3.49 14.10
N ASP A 355 -9.39 4.06 15.30
CA ASP A 355 -10.34 4.95 15.94
C ASP A 355 -9.58 6.05 16.67
N THR A 356 -9.85 7.30 16.33
CA THR A 356 -9.22 8.45 16.99
C THR A 356 -9.70 8.69 18.42
N ALA A 357 -10.78 8.03 18.84
CA ALA A 357 -11.33 8.17 20.19
C ALA A 357 -10.53 7.39 21.26
N HIS A 358 -9.73 6.41 20.85
CA HIS A 358 -8.97 5.55 21.76
C HIS A 358 -7.50 5.46 21.36
N PRO A 359 -6.73 6.57 21.43
CA PRO A 359 -5.36 6.59 20.95
C PRO A 359 -4.47 5.64 21.76
N VAL A 360 -3.63 4.87 21.06
CA VAL A 360 -2.64 3.95 21.66
C VAL A 360 -1.24 4.43 21.27
N LEU A 361 -0.40 4.74 22.24
CA LEU A 361 0.97 5.18 21.99
C LEU A 361 1.77 4.08 21.26
N GLY A 362 2.40 4.45 20.16
CA GLY A 362 3.08 3.55 19.24
C GLY A 362 2.15 3.00 18.16
N GLY A 363 0.85 3.30 18.22
CA GLY A 363 -0.15 2.77 17.29
C GLY A 363 -0.20 1.25 17.31
N HIS A 364 -0.47 0.68 16.16
CA HIS A 364 -0.53 -0.77 15.95
C HIS A 364 0.30 -1.18 14.72
N PRO A 365 0.73 -2.45 14.64
CA PRO A 365 1.33 -2.98 13.41
C PRO A 365 0.31 -3.02 12.27
N TRP A 366 0.79 -2.70 11.06
CA TRP A 366 0.01 -2.67 9.84
C TRP A 366 0.40 -3.83 8.91
N ALA A 367 -0.57 -4.49 8.33
CA ALA A 367 -0.33 -5.57 7.36
C ALA A 367 0.49 -5.07 6.16
N LEU A 368 0.09 -3.93 5.56
CA LEU A 368 0.81 -3.35 4.43
C LEU A 368 2.24 -2.90 4.78
N SER A 369 2.44 -2.29 5.94
CA SER A 369 3.78 -1.84 6.38
C SER A 369 4.74 -3.01 6.53
N THR A 370 4.27 -4.09 7.14
CA THR A 370 5.03 -5.33 7.32
C THR A 370 5.38 -5.97 5.97
N CYS A 371 4.43 -6.05 5.03
CA CYS A 371 4.67 -6.55 3.69
C CYS A 371 5.67 -5.68 2.92
N ASN A 372 5.65 -4.34 3.07
CA ASN A 372 6.60 -3.44 2.41
C ASN A 372 8.03 -3.60 2.96
N VAL A 373 8.21 -3.84 4.27
CA VAL A 373 9.54 -4.15 4.82
C VAL A 373 10.02 -5.52 4.32
N ALA A 374 9.16 -6.52 4.26
CA ALA A 374 9.49 -7.81 3.67
C ALA A 374 9.90 -7.66 2.19
N GLU A 375 9.18 -6.83 1.42
CA GLU A 375 9.50 -6.54 0.02
C GLU A 375 10.87 -5.86 -0.13
N LEU A 376 11.24 -4.93 0.77
CA LEU A 376 12.59 -4.36 0.79
C LEU A 376 13.67 -5.46 0.94
N HIS A 377 13.45 -6.41 1.85
CA HIS A 377 14.36 -7.54 2.03
C HIS A 377 14.47 -8.41 0.77
N TYR A 378 13.35 -8.74 0.13
CA TYR A 378 13.34 -9.54 -1.10
C TYR A 378 14.03 -8.82 -2.26
N ARG A 379 13.71 -7.54 -2.50
CA ARG A 379 14.34 -6.77 -3.57
C ARG A 379 15.84 -6.62 -3.34
N LEU A 380 16.27 -6.40 -2.10
CA LEU A 380 17.69 -6.34 -1.76
C LEU A 380 18.37 -7.71 -1.94
N ALA A 381 17.71 -8.81 -1.59
CA ALA A 381 18.21 -10.16 -1.83
C ALA A 381 18.39 -10.44 -3.34
N ALA A 382 17.43 -10.06 -4.17
CA ALA A 382 17.51 -10.19 -5.62
C ALA A 382 18.67 -9.35 -6.20
N GLU A 383 18.85 -8.11 -5.73
CA GLU A 383 19.95 -7.25 -6.15
C GLU A 383 21.33 -7.82 -5.75
N ILE A 384 21.46 -8.37 -4.54
CA ILE A 384 22.69 -9.03 -4.08
C ILE A 384 22.99 -10.25 -4.97
N LYS A 385 21.98 -11.06 -5.31
CA LYS A 385 22.17 -12.21 -6.24
C LYS A 385 22.64 -11.74 -7.63
N SER A 386 22.03 -10.68 -8.14
CA SER A 386 22.31 -10.13 -9.45
C SER A 386 23.72 -9.48 -9.53
N SER A 387 24.06 -8.63 -8.55
CA SER A 387 25.31 -7.88 -8.53
C SER A 387 26.50 -8.67 -7.98
N GLY A 388 26.25 -9.74 -7.22
CA GLY A 388 27.28 -10.49 -6.48
C GLY A 388 27.95 -9.68 -5.35
N LYS A 389 27.29 -8.61 -4.86
CA LYS A 389 27.83 -7.71 -3.82
C LYS A 389 26.84 -7.52 -2.69
N VAL A 390 27.31 -7.61 -1.46
CA VAL A 390 26.55 -7.25 -0.26
C VAL A 390 26.93 -5.81 0.11
N PRO A 391 25.99 -4.83 0.09
CA PRO A 391 26.32 -3.42 0.33
C PRO A 391 26.39 -3.11 1.84
N VAL A 392 27.28 -3.79 2.56
CA VAL A 392 27.52 -3.56 3.99
C VAL A 392 28.54 -2.45 4.17
N ASP A 393 28.16 -1.41 4.86
CA ASP A 393 29.02 -0.33 5.38
C ASP A 393 28.63 0.01 6.82
N ASP A 394 29.26 1.00 7.44
CA ASP A 394 28.99 1.38 8.83
C ASP A 394 27.52 1.82 9.05
N LEU A 395 26.85 2.36 8.04
CA LEU A 395 25.45 2.78 8.12
C LEU A 395 24.51 1.59 8.00
N SER A 396 24.74 0.71 7.04
CA SER A 396 23.87 -0.41 6.72
C SER A 396 24.09 -1.66 7.57
N ALA A 397 25.24 -1.77 8.25
CA ALA A 397 25.57 -2.93 9.08
C ALA A 397 24.50 -3.32 10.10
N PRO A 398 23.81 -2.40 10.81
CA PRO A 398 22.72 -2.76 11.72
C PRO A 398 21.56 -3.45 11.01
N PHE A 399 21.18 -3.05 9.80
CA PHE A 399 20.14 -3.67 9.00
C PHE A 399 20.49 -5.12 8.64
N PHE A 400 21.71 -5.34 8.16
CA PHE A 400 22.19 -6.67 7.82
C PHE A 400 22.29 -7.58 9.04
N ALA A 401 22.76 -7.06 10.17
CA ALA A 401 22.86 -7.80 11.43
C ALA A 401 21.50 -8.30 11.93
N GLN A 402 20.41 -7.56 11.68
CA GLN A 402 19.03 -7.99 12.00
C GLN A 402 18.58 -9.24 11.23
N SER A 403 19.28 -9.57 10.15
CA SER A 403 19.09 -10.80 9.34
C SER A 403 20.23 -11.80 9.50
N GLY A 404 21.15 -11.59 10.48
CA GLY A 404 22.30 -12.46 10.70
C GLY A 404 23.37 -12.35 9.60
N VAL A 405 23.43 -11.23 8.90
CA VAL A 405 24.38 -10.97 7.81
C VAL A 405 25.43 -9.96 8.28
N ASP A 406 26.67 -10.19 7.93
CA ASP A 406 27.81 -9.30 8.18
C ASP A 406 28.70 -9.13 6.92
N ALA A 407 29.77 -8.35 7.05
CA ALA A 407 30.70 -8.07 5.95
C ALA A 407 31.45 -9.32 5.44
N SER A 408 31.49 -10.42 6.22
CA SER A 408 32.12 -11.70 5.82
C SER A 408 31.15 -12.67 5.16
N THR A 409 29.83 -12.38 5.20
CA THR A 409 28.78 -13.24 4.64
C THR A 409 28.84 -13.24 3.11
N THR A 410 28.83 -14.44 2.53
CA THR A 410 28.83 -14.54 1.05
C THR A 410 27.53 -13.97 0.46
N PRO A 411 27.55 -13.42 -0.78
CA PRO A 411 26.35 -12.91 -1.43
C PRO A 411 25.17 -13.89 -1.45
N ALA A 412 25.43 -15.17 -1.73
CA ALA A 412 24.38 -16.18 -1.74
C ALA A 412 23.78 -16.43 -0.35
N ALA A 413 24.60 -16.48 0.69
CA ALA A 413 24.14 -16.63 2.07
C ALA A 413 23.38 -15.38 2.55
N ALA A 414 23.86 -14.18 2.20
CA ALA A 414 23.19 -12.92 2.55
C ALA A 414 21.81 -12.82 1.87
N ALA A 415 21.72 -13.14 0.59
CA ALA A 415 20.44 -13.14 -0.12
C ALA A 415 19.45 -14.13 0.50
N ALA A 416 19.90 -15.36 0.83
CA ALA A 416 19.05 -16.35 1.48
C ALA A 416 18.58 -15.91 2.87
N ALA A 417 19.45 -15.29 3.68
CA ALA A 417 19.11 -14.79 5.01
C ALA A 417 18.10 -13.63 4.94
N LEU A 418 18.27 -12.70 4.01
CA LEU A 418 17.32 -11.61 3.78
C LEU A 418 15.96 -12.14 3.31
N ALA A 419 15.94 -13.10 2.36
CA ALA A 419 14.69 -13.71 1.91
C ALA A 419 13.96 -14.44 3.06
N ALA A 420 14.68 -15.18 3.89
CA ALA A 420 14.11 -15.84 5.07
C ALA A 420 13.57 -14.84 6.11
N THR A 421 14.24 -13.69 6.29
CA THR A 421 13.74 -12.61 7.15
C THR A 421 12.43 -12.02 6.60
N GLY A 422 12.34 -11.78 5.29
CA GLY A 422 11.10 -11.36 4.64
C GLY A 422 9.98 -12.40 4.79
N ASP A 423 10.31 -13.69 4.61
CA ASP A 423 9.35 -14.79 4.79
C ASP A 423 8.78 -14.80 6.21
N ALA A 424 9.61 -14.64 7.23
CA ALA A 424 9.16 -14.59 8.63
C ALA A 424 8.17 -13.45 8.90
N MET A 425 8.39 -12.27 8.30
CA MET A 425 7.47 -11.12 8.41
C MET A 425 6.13 -11.42 7.75
N VAL A 426 6.13 -11.92 6.50
CA VAL A 426 4.88 -12.24 5.80
C VAL A 426 4.14 -13.41 6.46
N GLN A 427 4.86 -14.40 7.00
CA GLN A 427 4.26 -15.47 7.82
C GLN A 427 3.49 -14.90 9.02
N ALA A 428 4.01 -13.86 9.70
CA ALA A 428 3.31 -13.22 10.80
C ALA A 428 2.03 -12.51 10.33
N VAL A 429 2.07 -11.80 9.20
CA VAL A 429 0.88 -11.18 8.60
C VAL A 429 -0.20 -12.23 8.32
N ILE A 430 0.15 -13.35 7.72
CA ILE A 430 -0.81 -14.44 7.43
C ILE A 430 -1.30 -15.12 8.70
N TYR A 431 -0.43 -15.31 9.69
CA TYR A 431 -0.81 -15.94 10.97
C TYR A 431 -1.86 -15.12 11.73
N HIS A 432 -1.76 -13.79 11.68
CA HIS A 432 -2.67 -12.87 12.36
C HIS A 432 -3.88 -12.46 11.53
N SER A 433 -3.94 -12.84 10.25
CA SER A 433 -5.11 -12.56 9.41
C SER A 433 -6.30 -13.45 9.78
N ASP A 434 -7.51 -12.91 9.74
CA ASP A 434 -8.73 -13.70 9.92
C ASP A 434 -9.16 -14.34 8.59
N ASN A 435 -9.05 -15.66 8.52
CA ASN A 435 -9.39 -16.44 7.32
C ASN A 435 -8.69 -15.93 6.02
N LEU A 436 -7.46 -15.44 6.12
CA LEU A 436 -6.68 -14.80 5.05
C LEU A 436 -7.21 -13.45 4.58
N GLU A 437 -8.19 -12.87 5.22
CA GLU A 437 -8.61 -11.50 4.98
C GLU A 437 -7.63 -10.55 5.68
N LEU A 438 -7.06 -9.61 4.94
CA LEU A 438 -6.04 -8.71 5.46
C LEU A 438 -6.68 -7.42 5.94
N SER A 439 -6.54 -7.14 7.22
CA SER A 439 -6.95 -5.87 7.82
C SER A 439 -5.96 -4.75 7.55
N GLU A 440 -6.29 -3.56 8.01
CA GLU A 440 -5.35 -2.44 8.10
C GLU A 440 -4.31 -2.73 9.17
N GLN A 441 -4.76 -3.03 10.39
CA GLN A 441 -3.93 -3.18 11.58
C GLN A 441 -4.12 -4.53 12.28
N PHE A 442 -3.13 -4.86 13.11
CA PHE A 442 -3.20 -5.93 14.11
C PHE A 442 -2.97 -5.34 15.50
N ASP A 443 -3.61 -5.85 16.53
CA ASP A 443 -3.36 -5.41 17.89
C ASP A 443 -1.92 -5.73 18.31
N GLY A 444 -1.17 -4.73 18.72
CA GLY A 444 0.26 -4.85 19.05
C GLY A 444 0.57 -5.75 20.26
N THR A 445 -0.45 -6.18 21.02
CA THR A 445 -0.31 -7.08 22.17
C THR A 445 -0.80 -8.48 21.86
N THR A 446 -1.96 -8.60 21.22
CA THR A 446 -2.67 -9.88 21.03
C THR A 446 -2.54 -10.44 19.62
N GLY A 447 -2.23 -9.59 18.63
CA GLY A 447 -2.18 -9.94 17.22
C GLY A 447 -3.54 -10.07 16.54
N PHE A 448 -4.67 -9.86 17.24
CA PHE A 448 -5.98 -9.83 16.57
C PHE A 448 -6.10 -8.66 15.61
N GLU A 449 -6.86 -8.86 14.53
CA GLU A 449 -7.15 -7.80 13.57
C GLU A 449 -7.84 -6.61 14.22
N ARG A 450 -7.45 -5.43 13.79
CA ARG A 450 -7.99 -4.14 14.22
C ARG A 450 -8.20 -3.22 13.03
N SER A 451 -8.95 -2.12 13.26
CA SER A 451 -9.30 -1.18 12.22
C SER A 451 -10.11 -1.86 11.10
N VAL A 452 -10.10 -1.33 9.89
CA VAL A 452 -10.88 -1.88 8.79
C VAL A 452 -10.34 -3.23 8.33
N HIS A 453 -11.26 -4.16 8.10
CA HIS A 453 -10.98 -5.45 7.48
C HIS A 453 -10.95 -5.32 5.95
N ASN A 454 -10.23 -6.22 5.30
CA ASN A 454 -10.14 -6.27 3.83
C ASN A 454 -9.60 -4.98 3.21
N LEU A 455 -8.54 -4.39 3.80
CA LEU A 455 -7.89 -3.23 3.22
C LEU A 455 -7.26 -3.59 1.87
N THR A 456 -7.67 -2.91 0.81
CA THR A 456 -7.23 -3.20 -0.57
C THR A 456 -5.72 -3.06 -0.73
N TRP A 457 -5.14 -2.03 -0.10
CA TRP A 457 -3.69 -1.83 -0.12
C TRP A 457 -2.92 -2.93 0.62
N SER A 458 -3.48 -3.54 1.66
CA SER A 458 -2.84 -4.68 2.33
C SER A 458 -2.68 -5.88 1.40
N TYR A 459 -3.69 -6.19 0.59
CA TYR A 459 -3.59 -7.22 -0.44
C TYR A 459 -2.57 -6.86 -1.52
N ALA A 460 -2.59 -5.62 -2.01
CA ALA A 460 -1.65 -5.15 -3.01
C ALA A 460 -0.20 -5.22 -2.50
N ALA A 461 0.05 -4.85 -1.25
CA ALA A 461 1.37 -4.94 -0.62
C ALA A 461 1.84 -6.40 -0.49
N TYR A 462 0.96 -7.33 -0.10
CA TYR A 462 1.27 -8.76 -0.09
C TYR A 462 1.65 -9.27 -1.49
N LEU A 463 0.86 -8.95 -2.50
CA LEU A 463 1.08 -9.39 -3.88
C LEU A 463 2.40 -8.85 -4.45
N SER A 464 2.72 -7.57 -4.19
CA SER A 464 3.99 -6.97 -4.56
C SER A 464 5.17 -7.65 -3.87
N ALA A 465 5.06 -7.92 -2.56
CA ALA A 465 6.08 -8.63 -1.81
C ALA A 465 6.30 -10.06 -2.35
N MET A 466 5.24 -10.78 -2.71
CA MET A 466 5.37 -12.14 -3.30
C MET A 466 6.00 -12.12 -4.67
N ARG A 467 5.75 -11.10 -5.49
CA ARG A 467 6.44 -10.93 -6.77
C ARG A 467 7.94 -10.68 -6.56
N ALA A 468 8.30 -9.77 -5.64
CA ALA A 468 9.71 -9.53 -5.29
C ALA A 468 10.39 -10.78 -4.70
N ARG A 469 9.65 -11.56 -3.90
CA ARG A 469 10.12 -12.84 -3.37
C ARG A 469 10.50 -13.82 -4.48
N ALA A 470 9.67 -13.93 -5.52
CA ALA A 470 9.94 -14.84 -6.64
C ALA A 470 11.26 -14.52 -7.39
N GLU A 471 11.71 -13.25 -7.35
CA GLU A 471 13.01 -12.83 -7.89
C GLU A 471 14.17 -13.13 -6.90
N ALA A 472 13.87 -13.14 -5.61
CA ALA A 472 14.85 -13.31 -4.53
C ALA A 472 15.24 -14.78 -4.28
N VAL A 473 14.33 -15.75 -4.48
CA VAL A 473 14.53 -17.17 -4.11
C VAL A 473 14.96 -18.08 -5.26
#